data_2b523bdf469ccb4dd456c3316a2e0261
#
_entry.id   2b523bdf469ccb4dd456c3316a2e0261
#
_cell.length_a   1.000
_cell.length_b   1.000
_cell.length_c   1.000
_cell.angle_alpha   90.00
_cell.angle_beta   90.00
_cell.angle_gamma   90.00
#
_symmetry.space_group_name_H-M   'P 1'
#
loop_
_entity.id
_entity.type
_entity.pdbx_description
1 polymer ?
#
loop_
_entity_poly.entity_id
_entity_poly.type
_entity_poly.pdbx_seq_one_letter_code
_entity_poly.pdbx_strand_id
1 'polypeptide(L)'
;MPFKKLSRRTFLTASSALAFLHTPFARAIPARQSVNINDYNPHDWIASFKQAFSEGQTVVVPAGLVCDNINTGIFIPAGKTLHILGSLRGNGRGRFVLQDGSQVTGEEGGSMHNITLDVRGSDCTIKGLVMSGFGPVTQIYIGGKNKRVMRNLTIDNLTVSHANYAILRQGFHNQIIGANITNCKFSDLQGDAIEWNVAINDSDILISDHVIERINCTNGKINWGIGIGLAGSTYDNNYPENQAVKNFVVANITGSDCRQLIHVENGKHFVIRNIKARNITPDFSKKAGIDNATVAIYGCDNFVIDNIEMINSAGMLIGYG
;
A
#
# COMPACT_ATOMS: atom_id res chain seq x y z
N MET A 1 -11.42 40.44 -51.89
CA MET A 1 -10.31 41.24 -52.48
C MET A 1 -9.10 41.07 -51.59
N PRO A 2 -7.89 40.98 -52.17
CA PRO A 2 -7.39 39.76 -52.81
C PRO A 2 -6.19 39.14 -52.08
N PHE A 3 -5.98 37.87 -52.32
CA PHE A 3 -4.81 37.08 -51.92
C PHE A 3 -3.49 37.66 -52.46
N LYS A 4 -2.43 37.72 -51.65
CA LYS A 4 -1.05 37.88 -52.14
C LYS A 4 -0.23 36.63 -51.87
N LYS A 5 0.28 36.11 -52.95
CA LYS A 5 1.17 34.96 -53.11
C LYS A 5 2.50 35.17 -52.39
N LEU A 6 2.95 34.17 -51.65
CA LEU A 6 4.31 34.04 -51.15
C LEU A 6 5.21 33.40 -52.21
N SER A 7 6.29 34.07 -52.57
CA SER A 7 7.31 33.61 -53.49
C SER A 7 8.37 32.77 -52.76
N ARG A 8 8.74 31.69 -53.44
CA ARG A 8 9.91 30.86 -53.10
C ARG A 8 11.20 31.61 -53.37
N ARG A 9 12.15 31.64 -52.43
CA ARG A 9 13.59 31.85 -52.72
C ARG A 9 14.45 31.15 -51.71
N THR A 10 15.14 30.14 -52.16
CA THR A 10 16.59 29.92 -52.27
C THR A 10 17.26 29.40 -51.01
N PHE A 11 17.52 28.11 -51.05
CA PHE A 11 18.49 27.39 -50.23
C PHE A 11 19.90 27.88 -50.54
N LEU A 12 20.63 28.25 -49.51
CA LEU A 12 22.08 28.35 -49.54
C LEU A 12 22.66 27.26 -48.66
N THR A 13 23.36 26.33 -49.27
CA THR A 13 24.18 25.30 -48.69
C THR A 13 25.37 25.90 -47.97
N ALA A 14 25.46 25.68 -46.68
CA ALA A 14 26.68 25.84 -45.90
C ALA A 14 27.05 24.46 -45.32
N SER A 15 28.01 23.82 -45.97
CA SER A 15 28.64 22.60 -45.49
C SER A 15 29.60 22.98 -44.32
N SER A 16 29.20 22.84 -43.12
CA SER A 16 30.09 22.84 -41.97
C SER A 16 30.37 21.39 -41.56
N ALA A 17 31.59 20.95 -41.74
CA ALA A 17 32.11 19.68 -41.27
C ALA A 17 32.04 19.65 -39.73
N LEU A 18 31.06 18.95 -39.19
CA LEU A 18 31.07 18.59 -37.76
C LEU A 18 32.04 17.42 -37.57
N ALA A 19 33.18 17.67 -36.97
CA ALA A 19 34.05 16.64 -36.42
C ALA A 19 33.29 15.92 -35.31
N PHE A 20 32.82 14.72 -35.56
CA PHE A 20 32.31 13.82 -34.54
C PHE A 20 33.48 13.41 -33.65
N LEU A 21 33.60 14.07 -32.49
CA LEU A 21 34.36 13.54 -31.38
C LEU A 21 33.68 12.22 -30.95
N HIS A 22 34.33 11.13 -31.29
CA HIS A 22 33.96 9.81 -30.78
C HIS A 22 34.24 9.79 -29.27
N THR A 23 33.28 10.24 -28.47
CA THR A 23 33.22 9.81 -27.08
C THR A 23 32.90 8.31 -27.11
N PRO A 24 33.69 7.45 -26.47
CA PRO A 24 33.33 6.06 -26.38
C PRO A 24 32.00 6.00 -25.64
N PHE A 25 30.93 5.64 -26.37
CA PHE A 25 29.70 5.25 -25.72
C PHE A 25 30.06 4.09 -24.79
N ALA A 26 30.09 4.35 -23.49
CA ALA A 26 30.14 3.28 -22.52
C ALA A 26 28.93 2.38 -22.84
N ARG A 27 29.22 1.22 -23.43
CA ARG A 27 28.22 0.21 -23.71
C ARG A 27 27.60 -0.11 -22.36
N ALA A 28 26.35 0.34 -22.13
CA ALA A 28 25.61 -0.04 -20.96
C ALA A 28 25.61 -1.57 -20.91
N ILE A 29 26.27 -2.14 -19.92
CA ILE A 29 26.22 -3.58 -19.69
C ILE A 29 24.74 -3.88 -19.45
N PRO A 30 24.11 -4.78 -20.24
CA PRO A 30 22.70 -5.09 -20.02
C PRO A 30 22.56 -5.59 -18.60
N ALA A 31 21.67 -4.95 -17.82
CA ALA A 31 21.40 -5.34 -16.44
C ALA A 31 21.06 -6.83 -16.42
N ARG A 32 21.67 -7.59 -15.51
CA ARG A 32 21.32 -9.00 -15.32
C ARG A 32 19.84 -9.09 -15.03
N GLN A 33 19.13 -10.03 -15.65
CA GLN A 33 17.69 -10.17 -15.44
C GLN A 33 17.37 -10.48 -13.98
N SER A 34 18.19 -11.31 -13.32
CA SER A 34 18.06 -11.66 -11.91
C SER A 34 19.42 -11.78 -11.23
N VAL A 35 19.51 -11.36 -9.98
CA VAL A 35 20.67 -11.48 -9.12
C VAL A 35 20.26 -12.07 -7.77
N ASN A 36 21.10 -12.92 -7.23
CA ASN A 36 20.88 -13.54 -5.93
C ASN A 36 21.56 -12.68 -4.85
N ILE A 37 20.81 -12.28 -3.81
CA ILE A 37 21.39 -11.47 -2.73
C ILE A 37 22.50 -12.18 -1.97
N ASN A 38 22.52 -13.52 -1.97
CA ASN A 38 23.55 -14.32 -1.34
C ASN A 38 24.94 -14.22 -2.02
N ASP A 39 24.99 -13.68 -3.23
CA ASP A 39 26.25 -13.44 -3.96
C ASP A 39 26.99 -12.18 -3.43
N TYR A 40 26.40 -11.48 -2.48
CA TYR A 40 26.90 -10.23 -1.90
C TYR A 40 27.34 -10.43 -0.44
N ASN A 41 27.81 -9.33 0.19
CA ASN A 41 28.35 -9.38 1.55
C ASN A 41 27.24 -9.65 2.59
N PRO A 42 27.22 -10.82 3.27
CA PRO A 42 26.20 -11.14 4.26
C PRO A 42 26.34 -10.36 5.57
N HIS A 43 27.44 -9.64 5.78
CA HIS A 43 27.66 -8.80 6.97
C HIS A 43 27.10 -7.39 6.82
N ASP A 44 26.69 -6.98 5.60
CA ASP A 44 26.04 -5.69 5.33
C ASP A 44 24.94 -5.85 4.27
N TRP A 45 23.78 -6.33 4.71
CA TRP A 45 22.65 -6.52 3.82
C TRP A 45 22.15 -5.20 3.19
N ILE A 46 22.33 -4.06 3.88
CA ILE A 46 21.89 -2.76 3.35
C ILE A 46 22.72 -2.37 2.13
N ALA A 47 24.04 -2.48 2.21
CA ALA A 47 24.93 -2.25 1.07
C ALA A 47 24.70 -3.28 -0.02
N SER A 48 24.51 -4.55 0.35
CA SER A 48 24.26 -5.67 -0.56
C SER A 48 23.00 -5.48 -1.39
N PHE A 49 21.88 -5.10 -0.78
CA PHE A 49 20.64 -4.79 -1.52
C PHE A 49 20.83 -3.60 -2.47
N LYS A 50 21.51 -2.53 -2.04
CA LYS A 50 21.78 -1.37 -2.91
C LYS A 50 22.60 -1.78 -4.13
N GLN A 51 23.66 -2.58 -3.93
CA GLN A 51 24.48 -3.08 -5.00
C GLN A 51 23.69 -4.01 -5.92
N ALA A 52 22.99 -5.00 -5.37
CA ALA A 52 22.16 -5.94 -6.12
C ALA A 52 21.10 -5.21 -7.00
N PHE A 53 20.43 -4.20 -6.46
CA PHE A 53 19.52 -3.38 -7.24
C PHE A 53 20.23 -2.53 -8.32
N SER A 54 21.50 -2.20 -8.19
CA SER A 54 22.23 -1.52 -9.26
C SER A 54 22.54 -2.46 -10.44
N GLU A 55 22.73 -3.75 -10.17
CA GLU A 55 23.18 -4.76 -11.13
C GLU A 55 22.03 -5.56 -11.76
N GLY A 56 20.95 -5.84 -11.00
CA GLY A 56 19.85 -6.71 -11.42
C GLY A 56 18.52 -5.99 -11.63
N GLN A 57 17.68 -6.56 -12.48
CA GLN A 57 16.27 -6.16 -12.61
C GLN A 57 15.44 -6.76 -11.47
N THR A 58 15.73 -7.99 -11.11
CA THR A 58 15.14 -8.70 -9.99
C THR A 58 16.22 -9.09 -8.99
N VAL A 59 16.02 -8.73 -7.71
CA VAL A 59 16.86 -9.17 -6.60
C VAL A 59 16.13 -10.30 -5.89
N VAL A 60 16.75 -11.48 -5.82
CA VAL A 60 16.17 -12.67 -5.20
C VAL A 60 16.78 -12.91 -3.83
N VAL A 61 15.93 -13.06 -2.83
CA VAL A 61 16.27 -13.61 -1.51
C VAL A 61 15.95 -15.11 -1.55
N PRO A 62 16.92 -16.00 -1.69
CA PRO A 62 16.64 -17.42 -1.92
C PRO A 62 16.06 -18.10 -0.69
N ALA A 63 15.37 -19.21 -0.90
CA ALA A 63 14.81 -20.03 0.16
C ALA A 63 15.88 -20.46 1.17
N GLY A 64 15.53 -20.43 2.45
CA GLY A 64 16.45 -20.77 3.54
C GLY A 64 17.41 -19.65 3.95
N LEU A 65 17.60 -18.61 3.12
CA LEU A 65 18.41 -17.45 3.54
C LEU A 65 17.64 -16.55 4.50
N VAL A 66 18.35 -16.10 5.52
CA VAL A 66 17.86 -15.08 6.46
C VAL A 66 18.74 -13.83 6.33
N CYS A 67 18.17 -12.74 5.84
CA CYS A 67 18.82 -11.43 5.89
C CYS A 67 18.31 -10.68 7.12
N ASP A 68 19.12 -10.56 8.13
CA ASP A 68 18.78 -9.93 9.40
C ASP A 68 19.33 -8.50 9.50
N ASN A 69 19.04 -7.82 10.64
CA ASN A 69 19.53 -6.47 10.93
C ASN A 69 19.17 -5.39 9.89
N ILE A 70 18.09 -5.57 9.16
CA ILE A 70 17.57 -4.53 8.27
C ILE A 70 16.95 -3.42 9.13
N ASN A 71 17.71 -2.35 9.37
CA ASN A 71 17.40 -1.31 10.36
C ASN A 71 17.25 0.11 9.77
N THR A 72 17.32 0.25 8.47
CA THR A 72 17.17 1.52 7.76
C THR A 72 16.41 1.36 6.43
N GLY A 73 16.26 2.46 5.68
CA GLY A 73 15.57 2.46 4.40
C GLY A 73 16.44 1.94 3.25
N ILE A 74 15.88 1.01 2.47
CA ILE A 74 16.42 0.50 1.22
C ILE A 74 15.43 0.84 0.11
N PHE A 75 15.87 1.53 -0.94
CA PHE A 75 15.02 1.86 -2.06
C PHE A 75 14.97 0.70 -3.05
N ILE A 76 13.76 0.32 -3.46
CA ILE A 76 13.55 -0.52 -4.63
C ILE A 76 13.35 0.44 -5.81
N PRO A 77 14.31 0.53 -6.74
CA PRO A 77 14.24 1.50 -7.82
C PRO A 77 13.05 1.24 -8.74
N ALA A 78 12.67 2.26 -9.51
CA ALA A 78 11.53 2.17 -10.43
C ALA A 78 11.65 0.96 -11.37
N GLY A 79 10.55 0.23 -11.51
CA GLY A 79 10.44 -0.96 -12.35
C GLY A 79 11.16 -2.20 -11.85
N LYS A 80 11.89 -2.15 -10.73
CA LYS A 80 12.63 -3.32 -10.22
C LYS A 80 11.81 -4.16 -9.24
N THR A 81 12.21 -5.42 -9.11
CA THR A 81 11.54 -6.43 -8.29
C THR A 81 12.44 -6.90 -7.16
N LEU A 82 11.89 -6.98 -5.95
CA LEU A 82 12.42 -7.76 -4.85
C LEU A 82 11.60 -9.05 -4.74
N HIS A 83 12.24 -10.20 -4.99
CA HIS A 83 11.60 -11.51 -4.92
C HIS A 83 12.08 -12.28 -3.69
N ILE A 84 11.18 -12.59 -2.76
CA ILE A 84 11.51 -13.14 -1.44
C ILE A 84 11.02 -14.57 -1.36
N LEU A 85 11.95 -15.52 -1.33
CA LEU A 85 11.71 -16.94 -1.04
C LEU A 85 12.21 -17.32 0.36
N GLY A 86 13.11 -16.51 0.91
CA GLY A 86 13.68 -16.65 2.25
C GLY A 86 13.05 -15.70 3.25
N SER A 87 13.84 -15.19 4.19
CA SER A 87 13.36 -14.35 5.28
C SER A 87 14.13 -13.04 5.40
N LEU A 88 13.41 -11.94 5.55
CA LEU A 88 13.95 -10.64 5.89
C LEU A 88 13.58 -10.28 7.32
N ARG A 89 14.54 -9.87 8.14
CA ARG A 89 14.32 -9.50 9.54
C ARG A 89 14.87 -8.12 9.86
N GLY A 90 14.06 -7.29 10.47
CA GLY A 90 14.41 -5.96 10.93
C GLY A 90 14.15 -5.75 12.41
N ASN A 91 14.38 -4.53 12.87
CA ASN A 91 14.17 -4.10 14.25
C ASN A 91 12.98 -3.11 14.41
N GLY A 92 12.12 -3.04 13.39
CA GLY A 92 10.99 -2.10 13.34
C GLY A 92 11.33 -0.72 12.75
N ARG A 93 12.61 -0.45 12.43
CA ARG A 93 13.04 0.76 11.72
C ARG A 93 13.37 0.51 10.25
N GLY A 94 13.61 -0.76 9.89
CA GLY A 94 13.88 -1.19 8.53
C GLY A 94 12.68 -0.97 7.63
N ARG A 95 12.96 -0.54 6.39
CA ARG A 95 11.92 -0.40 5.37
C ARG A 95 12.45 -0.62 3.97
N PHE A 96 11.62 -1.17 3.11
CA PHE A 96 11.84 -1.13 1.67
C PHE A 96 10.91 -0.09 1.06
N VAL A 97 11.50 0.88 0.35
CA VAL A 97 10.77 2.03 -0.22
C VAL A 97 10.52 1.75 -1.70
N LEU A 98 9.25 1.53 -2.06
CA LEU A 98 8.82 1.19 -3.42
C LEU A 98 8.68 2.46 -4.26
N GLN A 99 9.40 2.50 -5.39
CA GLN A 99 9.30 3.55 -6.40
C GLN A 99 8.32 3.13 -7.51
N ASP A 100 8.10 3.98 -8.53
CA ASP A 100 7.17 3.70 -9.63
C ASP A 100 7.44 2.36 -10.31
N GLY A 101 6.41 1.54 -10.46
CA GLY A 101 6.48 0.23 -11.12
C GLY A 101 7.27 -0.82 -10.35
N SER A 102 7.74 -0.54 -9.14
CA SER A 102 8.48 -1.52 -8.37
C SER A 102 7.58 -2.59 -7.76
N GLN A 103 8.15 -3.77 -7.56
CA GLN A 103 7.42 -4.92 -7.06
C GLN A 103 8.13 -5.57 -5.87
N VAL A 104 7.35 -6.06 -4.91
CA VAL A 104 7.80 -6.98 -3.86
C VAL A 104 6.94 -8.22 -3.96
N THR A 105 7.54 -9.34 -4.26
CA THR A 105 6.83 -10.60 -4.47
C THR A 105 7.42 -11.69 -3.59
N GLY A 106 6.59 -12.61 -3.14
CA GLY A 106 7.02 -13.81 -2.43
C GLY A 106 6.28 -15.01 -2.95
N GLU A 107 6.72 -16.17 -2.50
CA GLU A 107 6.06 -17.46 -2.68
C GLU A 107 5.98 -18.15 -1.33
N GLU A 108 5.49 -19.38 -1.29
CA GLU A 108 5.39 -20.15 -0.06
C GLU A 108 6.77 -20.20 0.67
N GLY A 109 6.79 -19.66 1.90
CA GLY A 109 8.01 -19.52 2.70
C GLY A 109 8.67 -18.14 2.70
N GLY A 110 8.34 -17.26 1.76
CA GLY A 110 8.83 -15.88 1.72
C GLY A 110 8.26 -15.04 2.87
N SER A 111 9.12 -14.47 3.70
CA SER A 111 8.66 -13.77 4.90
C SER A 111 9.41 -12.47 5.20
N MET A 112 8.68 -11.56 5.85
CA MET A 112 9.23 -10.30 6.37
C MET A 112 8.82 -10.12 7.83
N HIS A 113 9.78 -9.79 8.67
CA HIS A 113 9.54 -9.60 10.08
C HIS A 113 10.10 -8.27 10.58
N ASN A 114 9.26 -7.45 11.25
CA ASN A 114 9.61 -6.11 11.75
C ASN A 114 10.20 -5.17 10.67
N ILE A 115 9.69 -5.23 9.47
CA ILE A 115 10.09 -4.39 8.33
C ILE A 115 8.83 -3.80 7.71
N THR A 116 8.89 -2.54 7.33
CA THR A 116 7.81 -1.84 6.62
C THR A 116 8.06 -1.82 5.10
N LEU A 117 7.06 -2.14 4.30
CA LEU A 117 7.00 -1.78 2.89
C LEU A 117 6.40 -0.38 2.77
N ASP A 118 7.20 0.58 2.32
CA ASP A 118 6.82 1.99 2.22
C ASP A 118 6.54 2.33 0.74
N VAL A 119 5.27 2.35 0.37
CA VAL A 119 4.83 2.58 -1.02
C VAL A 119 4.81 4.06 -1.31
N ARG A 120 5.65 4.48 -2.24
CA ARG A 120 5.77 5.88 -2.69
C ARG A 120 5.62 6.07 -4.18
N GLY A 121 5.50 4.98 -4.92
CA GLY A 121 5.36 4.96 -6.37
C GLY A 121 3.96 4.61 -6.85
N SER A 122 3.68 4.90 -8.12
CA SER A 122 2.57 4.35 -8.90
C SER A 122 2.92 2.96 -9.43
N ASP A 123 1.90 2.20 -9.85
CA ASP A 123 2.08 0.89 -10.50
C ASP A 123 2.87 -0.12 -9.64
N CYS A 124 2.78 0.02 -8.31
CA CYS A 124 3.47 -0.86 -7.36
C CYS A 124 2.67 -2.13 -7.12
N THR A 125 3.38 -3.25 -6.97
CA THR A 125 2.80 -4.55 -6.65
C THR A 125 3.46 -5.16 -5.42
N ILE A 126 2.64 -5.64 -4.47
CA ILE A 126 3.06 -6.41 -3.28
C ILE A 126 2.21 -7.67 -3.24
N LYS A 127 2.83 -8.85 -3.31
CA LYS A 127 2.06 -10.11 -3.31
C LYS A 127 2.79 -11.31 -2.74
N GLY A 128 2.01 -12.28 -2.21
CA GLY A 128 2.49 -13.62 -1.87
C GLY A 128 3.42 -13.66 -0.65
N LEU A 129 3.25 -12.79 0.33
CA LEU A 129 4.17 -12.65 1.47
C LEU A 129 3.49 -13.02 2.79
N VAL A 130 4.29 -13.59 3.68
CA VAL A 130 3.98 -13.68 5.12
C VAL A 130 4.70 -12.54 5.84
N MET A 131 3.94 -11.68 6.51
CA MET A 131 4.49 -10.52 7.19
C MET A 131 4.09 -10.53 8.66
N SER A 132 5.03 -10.16 9.53
CA SER A 132 4.74 -10.03 10.96
C SER A 132 5.60 -8.95 11.62
N GLY A 133 5.15 -8.48 12.77
CA GLY A 133 5.86 -7.42 13.48
C GLY A 133 5.60 -7.42 14.96
N PHE A 134 6.21 -6.49 15.68
CA PHE A 134 5.95 -6.23 17.08
C PHE A 134 5.78 -4.75 17.35
N GLY A 135 4.96 -4.41 18.33
CA GLY A 135 4.79 -3.03 18.77
C GLY A 135 4.23 -2.12 17.66
N PRO A 136 4.80 -0.93 17.47
CA PRO A 136 4.21 0.09 16.58
C PRO A 136 4.48 -0.12 15.09
N VAL A 137 4.94 -1.31 14.69
CA VAL A 137 5.31 -1.56 13.27
C VAL A 137 4.07 -1.63 12.40
N THR A 138 4.05 -0.83 11.34
CA THR A 138 3.13 -0.92 10.22
C THR A 138 3.78 -1.75 9.12
N GLN A 139 3.10 -2.79 8.63
CA GLN A 139 3.70 -3.67 7.63
C GLN A 139 3.74 -3.02 6.24
N ILE A 140 2.65 -2.42 5.81
CA ILE A 140 2.58 -1.69 4.54
C ILE A 140 2.11 -0.28 4.83
N TYR A 141 2.97 0.69 4.54
CA TYR A 141 2.67 2.11 4.63
C TYR A 141 2.51 2.69 3.23
N ILE A 142 1.41 3.38 2.98
CA ILE A 142 1.11 4.00 1.69
C ILE A 142 1.01 5.50 1.91
N GLY A 143 1.95 6.25 1.36
CA GLY A 143 1.95 7.69 1.55
C GLY A 143 3.23 8.36 1.08
N GLY A 144 3.41 9.60 1.48
CA GLY A 144 4.59 10.40 1.15
C GLY A 144 4.40 11.84 1.58
N LYS A 145 5.47 12.60 1.56
CA LYS A 145 5.46 14.03 1.96
C LYS A 145 5.15 14.97 0.79
N ASN A 146 5.24 14.50 -0.44
CA ASN A 146 5.10 15.34 -1.63
C ASN A 146 3.70 15.21 -2.21
N LYS A 147 3.12 16.31 -2.68
CA LYS A 147 1.87 16.30 -3.47
C LYS A 147 2.06 15.43 -4.70
N ARG A 148 1.35 14.31 -4.76
CA ARG A 148 1.45 13.33 -5.83
C ARG A 148 0.15 12.59 -6.03
N VAL A 149 -0.16 12.28 -7.28
CA VAL A 149 -1.18 11.29 -7.62
C VAL A 149 -0.48 9.96 -7.83
N MET A 150 -0.78 8.99 -6.97
CA MET A 150 -0.32 7.60 -7.09
C MET A 150 -1.41 6.78 -7.76
N ARG A 151 -1.03 5.84 -8.62
CA ARG A 151 -1.98 5.04 -9.42
C ARG A 151 -1.67 3.56 -9.34
N ASN A 152 -2.72 2.74 -9.53
CA ASN A 152 -2.61 1.32 -9.80
C ASN A 152 -1.79 0.54 -8.75
N LEU A 153 -2.17 0.66 -7.50
CA LEU A 153 -1.57 -0.15 -6.43
C LEU A 153 -2.21 -1.54 -6.40
N THR A 154 -1.38 -2.58 -6.36
CA THR A 154 -1.83 -3.96 -6.17
C THR A 154 -1.22 -4.55 -4.90
N ILE A 155 -2.08 -5.02 -3.99
CA ILE A 155 -1.70 -5.77 -2.79
C ILE A 155 -2.52 -7.06 -2.81
N ASP A 156 -1.87 -8.21 -2.93
CA ASP A 156 -2.56 -9.46 -3.14
C ASP A 156 -1.92 -10.64 -2.39
N ASN A 157 -2.77 -11.54 -1.89
CA ASN A 157 -2.35 -12.80 -1.28
C ASN A 157 -1.30 -12.62 -0.16
N LEU A 158 -1.61 -11.79 0.84
CA LEU A 158 -0.75 -11.60 2.00
C LEU A 158 -1.32 -12.30 3.23
N THR A 159 -0.43 -12.77 4.09
CA THR A 159 -0.76 -13.13 5.48
C THR A 159 -0.01 -12.17 6.40
N VAL A 160 -0.73 -11.37 7.18
CA VAL A 160 -0.14 -10.36 8.07
C VAL A 160 -0.61 -10.56 9.49
N SER A 161 0.33 -10.60 10.42
CA SER A 161 -0.01 -10.80 11.84
C SER A 161 0.93 -10.04 12.79
N HIS A 162 0.49 -9.89 14.05
CA HIS A 162 1.27 -9.36 15.17
C HIS A 162 1.86 -7.96 14.93
N ALA A 163 1.27 -7.15 14.09
CA ALA A 163 1.69 -5.78 13.81
C ALA A 163 0.73 -4.75 14.43
N ASN A 164 1.08 -3.48 14.34
CA ASN A 164 0.14 -2.41 14.69
C ASN A 164 -0.92 -2.29 13.58
N TYR A 165 -0.51 -1.91 12.38
CA TYR A 165 -1.36 -1.92 11.19
C TYR A 165 -0.83 -2.92 10.18
N ALA A 166 -1.71 -3.68 9.52
CA ALA A 166 -1.27 -4.45 8.36
C ALA A 166 -1.06 -3.51 7.16
N ILE A 167 -2.04 -2.69 6.83
CA ILE A 167 -1.97 -1.70 5.77
C ILE A 167 -2.42 -0.35 6.33
N LEU A 168 -1.58 0.66 6.24
CA LEU A 168 -1.89 2.03 6.63
C LEU A 168 -1.65 2.96 5.45
N ARG A 169 -2.72 3.50 4.89
CA ARG A 169 -2.66 4.65 3.99
C ARG A 169 -2.82 5.91 4.82
N GLN A 170 -1.76 6.70 4.87
CA GLN A 170 -1.79 7.97 5.57
C GLN A 170 -0.82 8.95 4.90
N GLY A 171 -1.34 10.05 4.40
CA GLY A 171 -0.49 11.07 3.78
C GLY A 171 -1.32 12.26 3.35
N PHE A 172 -1.03 13.41 3.94
CA PHE A 172 -1.83 14.63 3.80
C PHE A 172 -1.80 15.28 2.42
N HIS A 173 -1.01 14.78 1.48
CA HIS A 173 -0.81 15.45 0.20
C HIS A 173 -0.90 14.50 -1.00
N ASN A 174 -1.13 13.22 -0.78
CA ASN A 174 -1.19 12.24 -1.85
C ASN A 174 -2.63 11.85 -2.15
N GLN A 175 -2.96 11.77 -3.42
CA GLN A 175 -4.17 11.14 -3.91
C GLN A 175 -3.84 9.76 -4.44
N ILE A 176 -4.69 8.78 -4.20
CA ILE A 176 -4.56 7.43 -4.76
C ILE A 176 -5.73 7.16 -5.69
N ILE A 177 -5.43 6.75 -6.92
CA ILE A 177 -6.43 6.38 -7.93
C ILE A 177 -6.12 4.97 -8.43
N GLY A 178 -7.05 4.05 -8.16
CA GLY A 178 -6.88 2.64 -8.48
C GLY A 178 -6.03 1.91 -7.43
N ALA A 179 -6.68 1.17 -6.56
CA ALA A 179 -6.02 0.26 -5.63
C ALA A 179 -6.80 -1.05 -5.58
N ASN A 180 -6.12 -2.16 -5.74
CA ASN A 180 -6.67 -3.50 -5.56
C ASN A 180 -5.98 -4.17 -4.38
N ILE A 181 -6.74 -4.42 -3.32
CA ILE A 181 -6.29 -5.12 -2.11
C ILE A 181 -7.13 -6.38 -2.01
N THR A 182 -6.53 -7.53 -2.27
CA THR A 182 -7.28 -8.78 -2.45
C THR A 182 -6.63 -9.98 -1.77
N ASN A 183 -7.45 -11.00 -1.44
CA ASN A 183 -6.99 -12.32 -1.00
C ASN A 183 -6.05 -12.30 0.23
N CYS A 184 -6.24 -11.40 1.18
CA CYS A 184 -5.35 -11.29 2.33
C CYS A 184 -5.97 -11.88 3.61
N LYS A 185 -5.08 -12.30 4.51
CA LYS A 185 -5.41 -12.74 5.86
C LYS A 185 -4.74 -11.83 6.87
N PHE A 186 -5.54 -11.26 7.76
CA PHE A 186 -5.07 -10.36 8.81
C PHE A 186 -5.47 -10.89 10.17
N SER A 187 -4.51 -11.02 11.10
CA SER A 187 -4.82 -11.51 12.44
C SER A 187 -3.93 -10.91 13.51
N ASP A 188 -4.44 -10.91 14.74
CA ASP A 188 -3.69 -10.56 15.93
C ASP A 188 -3.01 -9.17 15.85
N LEU A 189 -3.72 -8.20 15.28
CA LEU A 189 -3.21 -6.83 15.10
C LEU A 189 -3.56 -5.95 16.30
N GLN A 190 -2.69 -5.01 16.62
CA GLN A 190 -2.88 -4.10 17.76
C GLN A 190 -3.68 -2.84 17.39
N GLY A 191 -3.67 -2.45 16.13
CA GLY A 191 -4.44 -1.36 15.54
C GLY A 191 -5.51 -1.89 14.60
N ASP A 192 -5.43 -1.52 13.33
CA ASP A 192 -6.41 -1.89 12.33
C ASP A 192 -5.79 -2.80 11.25
N ALA A 193 -6.63 -3.58 10.57
CA ALA A 193 -6.11 -4.42 9.50
C ALA A 193 -5.85 -3.57 8.24
N ILE A 194 -6.83 -2.85 7.77
CA ILE A 194 -6.67 -1.87 6.68
C ILE A 194 -7.17 -0.53 7.20
N GLU A 195 -6.28 0.42 7.32
CA GLU A 195 -6.59 1.81 7.66
C GLU A 195 -6.29 2.71 6.46
N TRP A 196 -7.33 3.06 5.72
CA TRP A 196 -7.27 3.99 4.60
C TRP A 196 -7.68 5.37 5.07
N ASN A 197 -6.77 6.04 5.75
CA ASN A 197 -7.04 7.26 6.47
C ASN A 197 -6.55 8.50 5.72
N VAL A 198 -7.19 9.64 5.97
CA VAL A 198 -6.85 10.93 5.37
C VAL A 198 -6.87 10.87 3.83
N ALA A 199 -7.88 10.21 3.26
CA ALA A 199 -8.04 10.13 1.81
C ALA A 199 -8.28 11.52 1.22
N ILE A 200 -7.58 11.85 0.14
CA ILE A 200 -7.70 13.13 -0.58
C ILE A 200 -8.29 12.85 -1.95
N ASN A 201 -9.60 12.66 -1.99
CA ASN A 201 -10.31 12.25 -3.20
C ASN A 201 -9.77 10.94 -3.80
N ASP A 202 -9.29 10.04 -2.96
CA ASP A 202 -8.87 8.71 -3.38
C ASP A 202 -10.04 7.97 -4.01
N SER A 203 -9.80 7.25 -5.11
CA SER A 203 -10.87 6.61 -5.87
C SER A 203 -10.48 5.30 -6.52
N ASP A 204 -11.51 4.57 -6.99
CA ASP A 204 -11.37 3.34 -7.74
C ASP A 204 -10.64 2.26 -6.94
N ILE A 205 -11.15 2.00 -5.73
CA ILE A 205 -10.53 1.10 -4.76
C ILE A 205 -11.36 -0.18 -4.65
N LEU A 206 -10.71 -1.32 -4.81
CA LEU A 206 -11.28 -2.65 -4.52
C LEU A 206 -10.58 -3.24 -3.30
N ILE A 207 -11.37 -3.59 -2.29
CA ILE A 207 -10.94 -4.35 -1.10
C ILE A 207 -11.81 -5.59 -1.04
N SER A 208 -11.24 -6.77 -1.31
CA SER A 208 -12.06 -7.99 -1.36
C SER A 208 -11.33 -9.26 -0.97
N ASP A 209 -12.15 -10.26 -0.61
CA ASP A 209 -11.69 -11.62 -0.37
C ASP A 209 -10.71 -11.71 0.82
N HIS A 210 -11.10 -11.10 1.95
CA HIS A 210 -10.27 -11.07 3.16
C HIS A 210 -10.83 -11.92 4.30
N VAL A 211 -9.90 -12.46 5.08
CA VAL A 211 -10.16 -12.99 6.42
C VAL A 211 -9.49 -12.08 7.44
N ILE A 212 -10.28 -11.55 8.39
CA ILE A 212 -9.84 -10.57 9.39
C ILE A 212 -10.23 -11.07 10.78
N GLU A 213 -9.25 -11.31 11.64
CA GLU A 213 -9.51 -11.91 12.95
C GLU A 213 -8.67 -11.27 14.07
N ARG A 214 -9.28 -11.10 15.23
CA ARG A 214 -8.59 -10.65 16.45
C ARG A 214 -7.84 -9.34 16.27
N ILE A 215 -8.57 -8.33 15.82
CA ILE A 215 -8.07 -6.96 15.74
C ILE A 215 -8.29 -6.31 17.09
N ASN A 216 -7.25 -6.32 17.91
CA ASN A 216 -7.40 -5.98 19.30
C ASN A 216 -6.72 -4.63 19.61
N CYS A 217 -7.48 -3.69 20.09
CA CYS A 217 -7.02 -2.36 20.48
C CYS A 217 -6.40 -2.31 21.88
N THR A 218 -5.62 -3.28 22.29
CA THR A 218 -5.12 -3.41 23.68
C THR A 218 -4.13 -2.32 24.09
N ASN A 219 -3.46 -1.65 23.17
CA ASN A 219 -2.49 -0.61 23.45
C ASN A 219 -3.01 0.85 23.43
N GLY A 220 -4.24 1.03 23.46
CA GLY A 220 -5.07 1.98 24.13
C GLY A 220 -4.96 3.47 23.92
N LYS A 221 -4.18 4.08 23.04
CA LYS A 221 -4.28 5.54 22.83
C LYS A 221 -4.63 5.98 21.41
N ILE A 222 -4.43 5.14 20.42
CA ILE A 222 -4.56 5.52 19.02
C ILE A 222 -5.20 4.40 18.18
N ASN A 223 -5.35 3.21 18.75
CA ASN A 223 -5.79 2.04 17.99
C ASN A 223 -7.32 1.89 18.07
N TRP A 224 -7.95 1.86 16.93
CA TRP A 224 -9.40 1.83 16.84
C TRP A 224 -9.98 0.42 16.87
N GLY A 225 -9.20 -0.61 16.49
CA GLY A 225 -9.64 -2.01 16.43
C GLY A 225 -10.60 -2.26 15.28
N ILE A 226 -10.30 -1.66 14.13
CA ILE A 226 -11.13 -1.71 12.93
C ILE A 226 -10.58 -2.76 11.97
N GLY A 227 -11.46 -3.56 11.36
CA GLY A 227 -11.06 -4.46 10.29
C GLY A 227 -10.67 -3.68 9.04
N ILE A 228 -11.60 -2.91 8.48
CA ILE A 228 -11.37 -2.08 7.29
C ILE A 228 -11.93 -0.69 7.56
N GLY A 229 -11.06 0.30 7.65
CA GLY A 229 -11.39 1.71 7.76
C GLY A 229 -11.11 2.46 6.44
N LEU A 230 -12.07 3.24 5.97
CA LEU A 230 -11.93 4.14 4.84
C LEU A 230 -12.42 5.52 5.24
N ALA A 231 -11.52 6.46 5.43
CA ALA A 231 -11.86 7.81 5.85
C ALA A 231 -11.34 8.88 4.90
N GLY A 232 -12.23 9.76 4.47
CA GLY A 232 -11.88 11.02 3.83
C GLY A 232 -11.22 11.98 4.81
N SER A 233 -10.67 13.08 4.32
CA SER A 233 -10.01 14.08 5.17
C SER A 233 -10.64 15.45 5.05
N THR A 234 -10.79 16.11 6.20
CA THR A 234 -11.18 17.52 6.29
C THR A 234 -10.03 18.39 6.81
N TYR A 235 -8.86 17.82 7.08
CA TYR A 235 -7.80 18.48 7.85
C TYR A 235 -6.86 19.36 7.04
N ASP A 236 -6.91 19.35 5.72
CA ASP A 236 -6.00 20.18 4.94
C ASP A 236 -6.68 21.46 4.46
N ASN A 237 -6.27 22.61 5.00
CA ASN A 237 -6.74 23.93 4.57
C ASN A 237 -6.47 24.21 3.06
N ASN A 238 -5.62 23.42 2.40
CA ASN A 238 -5.41 23.51 0.96
C ASN A 238 -6.45 22.74 0.14
N TYR A 239 -7.31 21.95 0.79
CA TYR A 239 -8.38 21.15 0.17
C TYR A 239 -9.68 21.27 0.96
N PRO A 240 -10.25 22.49 1.06
CA PRO A 240 -11.43 22.73 1.92
C PRO A 240 -12.69 22.01 1.45
N GLU A 241 -12.71 21.51 0.21
CA GLU A 241 -13.89 20.87 -0.36
C GLU A 241 -13.59 19.46 -0.89
N ASN A 242 -14.49 18.53 -0.61
CA ASN A 242 -14.52 17.17 -1.21
C ASN A 242 -13.36 16.22 -0.89
N GLN A 243 -12.93 16.20 0.33
CA GLN A 243 -11.95 15.22 0.82
C GLN A 243 -12.61 13.85 1.06
N ALA A 244 -13.14 13.24 0.04
CA ALA A 244 -13.85 11.96 0.14
C ALA A 244 -13.00 10.80 -0.37
N VAL A 245 -13.26 9.60 0.16
CA VAL A 245 -12.94 8.35 -0.52
C VAL A 245 -14.12 7.98 -1.41
N LYS A 246 -13.89 7.61 -2.68
CA LYS A 246 -14.98 7.46 -3.68
C LYS A 246 -14.79 6.26 -4.60
N ASN A 247 -15.90 5.85 -5.22
CA ASN A 247 -15.90 4.76 -6.20
C ASN A 247 -15.18 3.53 -5.67
N PHE A 248 -15.57 3.03 -4.52
CA PHE A 248 -14.92 1.87 -3.94
C PHE A 248 -15.88 0.71 -3.70
N VAL A 249 -15.32 -0.48 -3.65
CA VAL A 249 -16.03 -1.72 -3.33
C VAL A 249 -15.32 -2.43 -2.20
N VAL A 250 -16.07 -2.78 -1.15
CA VAL A 250 -15.63 -3.71 -0.10
C VAL A 250 -16.51 -4.95 -0.22
N ALA A 251 -15.90 -6.12 -0.51
CA ALA A 251 -16.68 -7.32 -0.80
C ALA A 251 -16.04 -8.61 -0.28
N ASN A 252 -16.87 -9.62 0.02
CA ASN A 252 -16.40 -10.96 0.39
C ASN A 252 -15.47 -10.94 1.62
N ILE A 253 -15.89 -10.26 2.68
CA ILE A 253 -15.11 -10.15 3.91
C ILE A 253 -15.67 -11.11 4.96
N THR A 254 -14.81 -11.94 5.52
CA THR A 254 -15.10 -12.70 6.73
C THR A 254 -14.30 -12.10 7.87
N GLY A 255 -14.98 -11.61 8.91
CA GLY A 255 -14.31 -10.97 10.03
C GLY A 255 -14.82 -11.39 11.39
N SER A 256 -13.90 -11.46 12.37
CA SER A 256 -14.27 -11.74 13.75
C SER A 256 -13.41 -11.00 14.77
N ASP A 257 -13.95 -10.88 15.98
CA ASP A 257 -13.21 -10.42 17.15
C ASP A 257 -12.51 -9.06 16.90
N CYS A 258 -13.28 -8.11 16.42
CA CYS A 258 -12.87 -6.71 16.27
C CYS A 258 -14.00 -5.79 16.76
N ARG A 259 -13.70 -4.51 16.94
CA ARG A 259 -14.68 -3.54 17.40
C ARG A 259 -15.62 -3.08 16.29
N GLN A 260 -15.07 -2.73 15.15
CA GLN A 260 -15.83 -2.50 13.94
C GLN A 260 -15.20 -3.31 12.80
N LEU A 261 -16.02 -4.01 12.03
CA LEU A 261 -15.46 -4.77 10.93
C LEU A 261 -15.23 -3.87 9.71
N ILE A 262 -16.18 -3.01 9.41
CA ILE A 262 -16.06 -2.02 8.35
C ILE A 262 -16.46 -0.66 8.90
N HIS A 263 -15.65 0.36 8.62
CA HIS A 263 -15.83 1.74 9.03
C HIS A 263 -15.62 2.66 7.81
N VAL A 264 -16.57 3.53 7.53
CA VAL A 264 -16.46 4.50 6.43
C VAL A 264 -16.82 5.90 6.92
N GLU A 265 -15.95 6.86 6.70
CA GLU A 265 -16.17 8.28 6.93
C GLU A 265 -15.98 9.10 5.66
N ASN A 266 -16.91 10.01 5.36
CA ASN A 266 -16.86 10.83 4.15
C ASN A 266 -16.66 9.99 2.85
N GLY A 267 -17.39 8.88 2.74
CA GLY A 267 -17.38 8.01 1.57
C GLY A 267 -18.45 8.42 0.54
N LYS A 268 -18.15 8.27 -0.76
CA LYS A 268 -19.12 8.55 -1.83
C LYS A 268 -19.09 7.49 -2.92
N HIS A 269 -20.28 7.09 -3.41
CA HIS A 269 -20.43 6.14 -4.53
C HIS A 269 -19.73 4.81 -4.25
N PHE A 270 -20.19 4.07 -3.25
CA PHE A 270 -19.54 2.82 -2.87
C PHE A 270 -20.52 1.67 -2.63
N VAL A 271 -19.96 0.46 -2.63
CA VAL A 271 -20.70 -0.77 -2.35
C VAL A 271 -19.98 -1.57 -1.28
N ILE A 272 -20.72 -2.00 -0.26
CA ILE A 272 -20.28 -2.98 0.75
C ILE A 272 -21.18 -4.21 0.59
N ARG A 273 -20.59 -5.38 0.32
CA ARG A 273 -21.39 -6.59 0.08
C ARG A 273 -20.72 -7.88 0.49
N ASN A 274 -21.56 -8.91 0.77
CA ASN A 274 -21.08 -10.24 1.13
C ASN A 274 -20.17 -10.23 2.36
N ILE A 275 -20.64 -9.68 3.46
CA ILE A 275 -19.90 -9.55 4.71
C ILE A 275 -20.38 -10.61 5.70
N LYS A 276 -19.46 -11.38 6.26
CA LYS A 276 -19.71 -12.31 7.35
C LYS A 276 -19.00 -11.87 8.61
N ALA A 277 -19.76 -11.45 9.60
CA ALA A 277 -19.26 -10.93 10.86
C ALA A 277 -19.57 -11.85 12.02
N ARG A 278 -18.59 -12.11 12.86
CA ARG A 278 -18.74 -12.89 14.08
C ARG A 278 -18.07 -12.18 15.27
N ASN A 279 -18.76 -12.18 16.43
CA ASN A 279 -18.21 -11.64 17.69
C ASN A 279 -17.75 -10.17 17.58
N ILE A 280 -18.48 -9.35 16.86
CA ILE A 280 -18.29 -7.89 16.87
C ILE A 280 -19.03 -7.36 18.09
N THR A 281 -18.37 -7.33 19.24
CA THR A 281 -19.02 -7.19 20.54
C THR A 281 -18.50 -5.98 21.34
N PRO A 282 -19.33 -5.48 22.31
CA PRO A 282 -18.99 -4.35 23.16
C PRO A 282 -17.71 -4.50 24.00
N ASP A 283 -17.22 -5.71 24.20
CA ASP A 283 -16.04 -5.95 25.04
C ASP A 283 -14.76 -5.31 24.49
N PHE A 284 -14.71 -5.10 23.19
CA PHE A 284 -13.61 -4.40 22.53
C PHE A 284 -13.74 -2.87 22.59
N SER A 285 -14.91 -2.34 22.99
CA SER A 285 -15.21 -0.88 22.91
C SER A 285 -14.79 -0.07 24.15
N LYS A 286 -14.41 -0.71 25.23
CA LYS A 286 -14.27 -0.03 26.53
C LYS A 286 -13.22 1.08 26.61
N LYS A 287 -12.41 1.31 25.59
CA LYS A 287 -11.31 2.27 25.64
C LYS A 287 -11.29 3.34 24.56
N ALA A 288 -12.09 3.27 23.52
CA ALA A 288 -11.86 4.09 22.35
C ALA A 288 -12.96 5.09 21.99
N GLY A 289 -14.00 5.25 22.72
CA GLY A 289 -15.01 6.31 22.47
C GLY A 289 -15.80 6.20 21.16
N ILE A 290 -15.65 5.10 20.42
CA ILE A 290 -16.53 4.78 19.29
C ILE A 290 -17.31 3.51 19.54
N ASP A 291 -18.50 3.44 18.99
CA ASP A 291 -19.41 2.32 19.18
C ASP A 291 -18.97 1.09 18.39
N ASN A 292 -19.42 -0.08 18.82
CA ASN A 292 -19.22 -1.31 18.10
C ASN A 292 -20.19 -1.40 16.94
N ALA A 293 -19.70 -1.87 15.78
CA ALA A 293 -20.54 -2.10 14.62
C ALA A 293 -19.96 -3.15 13.67
N THR A 294 -20.83 -3.91 13.05
CA THR A 294 -20.41 -4.70 11.88
C THR A 294 -20.08 -3.78 10.71
N VAL A 295 -20.90 -2.79 10.45
CA VAL A 295 -20.65 -1.73 9.47
C VAL A 295 -21.03 -0.39 10.11
N ALA A 296 -20.10 0.55 10.15
CA ALA A 296 -20.29 1.92 10.61
C ALA A 296 -20.06 2.89 9.45
N ILE A 297 -21.00 3.82 9.23
CA ILE A 297 -20.97 4.77 8.14
C ILE A 297 -21.28 6.16 8.68
N TYR A 298 -20.40 7.12 8.43
CA TYR A 298 -20.53 8.50 8.90
C TYR A 298 -20.31 9.50 7.76
N GLY A 299 -21.25 10.43 7.59
CA GLY A 299 -21.12 11.51 6.61
C GLY A 299 -20.98 11.03 5.15
N CYS A 300 -21.58 9.91 4.80
CA CYS A 300 -21.42 9.26 3.49
C CYS A 300 -22.63 9.53 2.58
N ASP A 301 -22.40 9.39 1.28
CA ASP A 301 -23.39 9.66 0.24
C ASP A 301 -23.33 8.61 -0.88
N ASN A 302 -24.51 8.25 -1.43
CA ASN A 302 -24.64 7.32 -2.55
C ASN A 302 -23.97 5.96 -2.34
N PHE A 303 -24.47 5.16 -1.41
CA PHE A 303 -23.91 3.86 -1.12
C PHE A 303 -24.95 2.73 -1.14
N VAL A 304 -24.46 1.53 -1.32
CA VAL A 304 -25.22 0.28 -1.22
C VAL A 304 -24.55 -0.65 -0.20
N ILE A 305 -25.37 -1.18 0.72
CA ILE A 305 -24.96 -2.25 1.64
C ILE A 305 -25.85 -3.44 1.36
N ASP A 306 -25.25 -4.57 1.03
CA ASP A 306 -25.97 -5.77 0.62
C ASP A 306 -25.36 -7.05 1.19
N ASN A 307 -26.19 -8.01 1.54
CA ASN A 307 -25.80 -9.34 2.00
C ASN A 307 -24.83 -9.32 3.19
N ILE A 308 -25.31 -8.87 4.35
CA ILE A 308 -24.56 -8.83 5.61
C ILE A 308 -25.06 -9.95 6.54
N GLU A 309 -24.21 -10.90 6.84
CA GLU A 309 -24.45 -11.97 7.82
C GLU A 309 -23.77 -11.60 9.16
N MET A 310 -24.53 -11.57 10.23
CA MET A 310 -24.06 -11.21 11.57
C MET A 310 -24.35 -12.31 12.58
N ILE A 311 -23.31 -12.84 13.23
CA ILE A 311 -23.43 -13.83 14.29
C ILE A 311 -22.82 -13.27 15.55
N ASN A 312 -23.61 -13.12 16.63
CA ASN A 312 -23.16 -12.55 17.89
C ASN A 312 -22.40 -11.23 17.67
N SER A 313 -22.98 -10.33 16.90
CA SER A 313 -22.30 -9.13 16.45
C SER A 313 -23.19 -7.90 16.58
N ALA A 314 -22.58 -6.75 16.85
CA ALA A 314 -23.25 -5.48 16.81
C ALA A 314 -23.75 -5.17 15.38
N GLY A 315 -24.86 -4.44 15.28
CA GLY A 315 -25.52 -4.12 14.02
C GLY A 315 -24.77 -3.12 13.15
N MET A 316 -25.54 -2.35 12.40
CA MET A 316 -25.02 -1.27 11.58
C MET A 316 -25.25 0.07 12.27
N LEU A 317 -24.31 0.98 12.14
CA LEU A 317 -24.41 2.38 12.54
C LEU A 317 -24.39 3.27 11.30
N ILE A 318 -25.38 4.12 11.16
CA ILE A 318 -25.44 5.13 10.08
C ILE A 318 -25.61 6.49 10.75
N GLY A 319 -24.58 7.31 10.69
CA GLY A 319 -24.56 8.66 11.23
C GLY A 319 -24.50 9.72 10.12
N TYR A 320 -25.21 10.80 10.33
CA TYR A 320 -25.10 12.01 9.53
C TYR A 320 -24.01 12.89 10.15
N GLY A 321 -23.07 13.37 9.37
CA GLY A 321 -22.04 14.34 9.77
C GLY A 321 -22.48 15.76 9.48
#